data_8c06af62eac4b0b07255909a021d86ca
#
_entry.id   8c06af62eac4b0b07255909a021d86ca
#
_cell.length_a   1.000
_cell.length_b   1.000
_cell.length_c   1.000
_cell.angle_alpha   90.00
_cell.angle_beta   90.00
_cell.angle_gamma   90.00
#
_symmetry.space_group_name_H-M   'P 1'
#
loop_
_entity.id
_entity.type
_entity.pdbx_description
1 polymer ?
#
loop_
_entity_poly.entity_id
_entity_poly.type
_entity_poly.pdbx_seq_one_letter_code
_entity_poly.pdbx_strand_id
1 'polypeptide(L)'
;MMRKRWLAQAVLMSIVVLLGGVIPRMTWAGALRCTINTGGAAPFAPYTRENPIAVDQDTPDYTVVLALDYAQFLPNMRLSCTTDGQEVAAPAGFDGNISLSLSAINDTALDWTGEAQTNNNGIKLKLYIKAVSYNDETLANSYPPAKLATRKFLGVEYPIINGKDDTTLFEFGAQYNADKSLYKFDETHNYAIESMRAELVKLGWIDYSALPVIPAGAHLTFTVDGMSGLATVDVPLGSGVYMAAPSCSLDSAHQTVELGNFNKRSSGAFPQEGAQTQFGIGFTCSSYTNNVEFTFDDANSILKGSDKLVAHSEANGKKLSGIAVSLYDAQGNPVVMGTKQHIGSAQQGANTAYYQAAIVQTAAEISDSSSANFAGKITAKANVTITYY
;
A
#
# COMPACT_ATOMS: atom_id res chain seq x y z
N MET A 1 21.59 7.72 -80.39
CA MET A 1 20.61 7.98 -79.28
C MET A 1 21.25 8.26 -77.90
N MET A 2 22.55 8.49 -77.73
CA MET A 2 23.23 8.70 -76.46
C MET A 2 23.56 10.16 -76.10
N ARG A 3 23.44 11.13 -76.99
CA ARG A 3 23.80 12.55 -76.71
C ARG A 3 22.70 13.40 -76.07
N LYS A 4 21.43 12.98 -76.13
CA LYS A 4 20.32 13.77 -75.56
C LYS A 4 20.07 13.55 -74.06
N ARG A 5 20.59 12.47 -73.45
CA ARG A 5 20.42 12.21 -71.99
C ARG A 5 21.39 12.97 -71.08
N TRP A 6 22.55 13.39 -71.59
CA TRP A 6 23.55 14.10 -70.80
C TRP A 6 23.19 15.59 -70.55
N LEU A 7 22.54 16.20 -71.52
CA LEU A 7 22.11 17.63 -71.40
C LEU A 7 20.96 17.78 -70.41
N ALA A 8 20.07 16.81 -70.29
CA ALA A 8 18.97 16.85 -69.32
C ALA A 8 19.43 16.66 -67.87
N GLN A 9 20.48 15.85 -67.64
CA GLN A 9 21.02 15.67 -66.30
C GLN A 9 21.88 16.88 -65.83
N ALA A 10 22.58 17.52 -66.71
CA ALA A 10 23.36 18.72 -66.39
C ALA A 10 22.48 19.91 -66.04
N VAL A 11 21.34 20.08 -66.70
CA VAL A 11 20.36 21.16 -66.42
C VAL A 11 19.62 20.87 -65.10
N LEU A 12 19.31 19.64 -64.77
CA LEU A 12 18.67 19.31 -63.49
C LEU A 12 19.63 19.49 -62.29
N MET A 13 20.93 19.16 -62.45
CA MET A 13 21.91 19.44 -61.40
C MET A 13 22.18 20.90 -61.17
N SER A 14 22.14 21.74 -62.22
CA SER A 14 22.32 23.20 -62.07
C SER A 14 21.12 23.89 -61.43
N ILE A 15 19.90 23.38 -61.60
CA ILE A 15 18.69 23.93 -60.93
C ILE A 15 18.67 23.52 -59.44
N VAL A 16 19.16 22.34 -59.08
CA VAL A 16 19.24 21.91 -57.65
C VAL A 16 20.28 22.73 -56.90
N VAL A 17 21.39 23.15 -57.50
CA VAL A 17 22.40 23.99 -56.86
C VAL A 17 21.95 25.45 -56.73
N LEU A 18 21.11 25.94 -57.59
CA LEU A 18 20.57 27.32 -57.52
C LEU A 18 19.36 27.43 -56.54
N LEU A 19 18.64 26.36 -56.28
CA LEU A 19 17.60 26.32 -55.28
C LEU A 19 18.12 25.96 -53.86
N GLY A 20 19.36 25.46 -53.74
CA GLY A 20 20.00 25.17 -52.48
C GLY A 20 20.54 26.40 -51.73
N GLY A 21 20.47 27.59 -52.30
CA GLY A 21 21.09 28.80 -51.74
C GLY A 21 20.17 29.72 -50.92
N VAL A 22 18.89 29.42 -50.79
CA VAL A 22 17.96 30.18 -49.95
C VAL A 22 17.04 29.20 -49.20
N ILE A 23 17.64 28.26 -48.48
CA ILE A 23 16.94 27.75 -47.31
C ILE A 23 17.07 28.91 -46.30
N PRO A 24 16.00 29.62 -45.95
CA PRO A 24 16.08 30.47 -44.79
C PRO A 24 16.58 29.52 -43.68
N ARG A 25 17.72 29.87 -43.11
CA ARG A 25 18.08 29.29 -41.81
C ARG A 25 16.89 29.63 -40.96
N MET A 26 15.95 28.67 -40.82
CA MET A 26 15.04 28.68 -39.71
C MET A 26 15.97 28.73 -38.52
N THR A 27 16.24 29.92 -38.03
CA THR A 27 16.73 30.10 -36.69
C THR A 27 15.66 29.43 -35.85
N TRP A 28 15.96 28.23 -35.42
CA TRP A 28 15.15 27.56 -34.41
C TRP A 28 15.18 28.54 -33.25
N ALA A 29 14.12 29.31 -33.07
CA ALA A 29 13.94 30.06 -31.86
C ALA A 29 14.12 29.08 -30.74
N GLY A 30 15.09 29.32 -29.88
CA GLY A 30 15.38 28.43 -28.80
C GLY A 30 14.08 28.17 -28.04
N ALA A 31 13.70 26.93 -27.89
CA ALA A 31 12.51 26.56 -27.12
C ALA A 31 12.92 26.31 -25.66
N LEU A 32 12.10 26.72 -24.74
CA LEU A 32 12.25 26.32 -23.35
C LEU A 32 12.16 24.80 -23.26
N ARG A 33 13.17 24.17 -22.69
CA ARG A 33 13.19 22.73 -22.41
C ARG A 33 13.28 22.51 -20.92
N CYS A 34 12.34 21.76 -20.38
CA CYS A 34 12.34 21.39 -18.98
C CYS A 34 12.39 19.87 -18.85
N THR A 35 13.15 19.42 -17.85
CA THR A 35 13.22 18.01 -17.48
C THR A 35 13.06 17.90 -15.98
N ILE A 36 12.39 16.83 -15.54
CA ILE A 36 12.28 16.50 -14.13
C ILE A 36 13.11 15.25 -13.87
N ASN A 37 14.07 15.36 -12.96
CA ASN A 37 14.88 14.24 -12.51
C ASN A 37 14.33 13.76 -11.16
N THR A 38 13.90 12.50 -11.12
CA THR A 38 13.34 11.84 -9.92
C THR A 38 14.33 10.90 -9.24
N GLY A 39 15.59 10.88 -9.68
CA GLY A 39 16.57 9.91 -9.19
C GLY A 39 16.34 8.47 -9.65
N GLY A 40 15.47 8.26 -10.66
CA GLY A 40 15.15 6.93 -11.19
C GLY A 40 14.12 6.17 -10.35
N ALA A 41 13.41 6.85 -9.46
CA ALA A 41 12.45 6.21 -8.57
C ALA A 41 11.24 5.65 -9.33
N ALA A 42 10.94 4.38 -9.08
CA ALA A 42 9.66 3.75 -9.37
C ALA A 42 9.07 3.33 -8.01
N PRO A 43 8.47 4.26 -7.25
CA PRO A 43 8.24 4.13 -5.82
C PRO A 43 7.33 2.96 -5.44
N PHE A 44 6.49 2.50 -6.36
CA PHE A 44 5.59 1.37 -6.11
C PHE A 44 6.11 0.03 -6.62
N ALA A 45 7.23 -0.01 -7.34
CA ALA A 45 7.80 -1.23 -7.91
C ALA A 45 8.22 -2.31 -6.88
N PRO A 46 8.66 -1.99 -5.65
CA PRO A 46 9.02 -3.00 -4.66
C PRO A 46 7.85 -3.83 -4.12
N TYR A 47 6.60 -3.41 -4.32
CA TYR A 47 5.42 -4.06 -3.74
C TYR A 47 4.83 -5.04 -4.74
N THR A 48 5.23 -6.30 -4.64
CA THR A 48 4.90 -7.34 -5.61
C THR A 48 3.69 -8.19 -5.19
N ARG A 49 3.24 -9.05 -6.10
CA ARG A 49 2.16 -10.01 -5.83
C ARG A 49 2.53 -11.04 -4.75
N GLU A 50 3.80 -11.40 -4.65
CA GLU A 50 4.31 -12.36 -3.67
C GLU A 50 4.34 -11.78 -2.26
N ASN A 51 4.28 -10.45 -2.15
CA ASN A 51 4.23 -9.74 -0.88
C ASN A 51 3.12 -8.66 -0.91
N PRO A 52 1.84 -9.08 -0.96
CA PRO A 52 0.72 -8.15 -1.03
C PRO A 52 0.49 -7.45 0.31
N ILE A 53 -0.16 -6.31 0.26
CA ILE A 53 -0.67 -5.64 1.45
C ILE A 53 -1.99 -6.30 1.83
N ALA A 54 -2.06 -6.89 3.00
CA ALA A 54 -3.29 -7.46 3.51
C ALA A 54 -4.11 -6.37 4.22
N VAL A 55 -5.33 -6.14 3.74
CA VAL A 55 -6.26 -5.15 4.28
C VAL A 55 -7.62 -5.83 4.39
N ASP A 56 -8.25 -5.71 5.56
CA ASP A 56 -9.59 -6.22 5.76
C ASP A 56 -10.63 -5.34 5.07
N GLN A 57 -11.69 -5.96 4.58
CA GLN A 57 -12.82 -5.25 4.00
C GLN A 57 -13.49 -4.30 5.01
N ASP A 58 -13.50 -4.70 6.28
CA ASP A 58 -14.08 -3.93 7.38
C ASP A 58 -13.13 -2.88 7.97
N THR A 59 -11.89 -2.77 7.47
CA THR A 59 -10.99 -1.69 7.82
C THR A 59 -11.71 -0.35 7.60
N PRO A 60 -11.73 0.57 8.58
CA PRO A 60 -12.42 1.85 8.44
C PRO A 60 -11.93 2.64 7.23
N ASP A 61 -12.85 3.35 6.58
CA ASP A 61 -12.50 4.29 5.52
C ASP A 61 -11.56 5.38 6.06
N TYR A 62 -10.72 5.91 5.19
CA TYR A 62 -9.62 6.84 5.48
C TYR A 62 -8.45 6.24 6.29
N THR A 63 -8.41 4.92 6.46
CA THR A 63 -7.22 4.26 7.01
C THR A 63 -6.10 4.23 5.98
N VAL A 64 -4.92 4.70 6.37
CA VAL A 64 -3.71 4.62 5.54
C VAL A 64 -3.22 3.18 5.55
N VAL A 65 -3.21 2.54 4.37
CA VAL A 65 -2.81 1.14 4.20
C VAL A 65 -1.37 1.00 3.73
N LEU A 66 -0.84 2.02 3.08
CA LEU A 66 0.57 2.16 2.73
C LEU A 66 0.94 3.63 2.76
N ALA A 67 1.99 3.98 3.48
CA ALA A 67 2.59 5.30 3.43
C ALA A 67 4.01 5.17 2.85
N LEU A 68 4.30 5.97 1.83
CA LEU A 68 5.64 6.18 1.31
C LEU A 68 6.07 7.58 1.73
N ASP A 69 7.02 7.65 2.63
CA ASP A 69 7.55 8.91 3.13
C ASP A 69 8.36 9.66 2.06
N TYR A 70 8.86 10.81 2.42
CA TYR A 70 9.62 11.68 1.52
C TYR A 70 10.90 11.06 0.98
N ALA A 71 11.52 10.15 1.71
CA ALA A 71 12.71 9.45 1.26
C ALA A 71 12.38 8.29 0.31
N GLN A 72 11.15 7.79 0.37
CA GLN A 72 10.71 6.59 -0.34
C GLN A 72 9.95 6.90 -1.62
N PHE A 73 9.13 7.97 -1.63
CA PHE A 73 8.26 8.24 -2.79
C PHE A 73 9.01 8.94 -3.91
N LEU A 74 9.27 10.23 -3.81
CA LEU A 74 10.02 11.00 -4.79
C LEU A 74 11.08 11.87 -4.07
N PRO A 75 12.15 11.25 -3.61
CA PRO A 75 13.22 11.99 -2.93
C PRO A 75 13.98 12.86 -3.93
N ASN A 76 14.28 14.09 -3.54
CA ASN A 76 15.13 14.98 -4.31
C ASN A 76 14.70 15.20 -5.77
N MET A 77 13.41 15.31 -6.03
CA MET A 77 12.93 15.64 -7.35
C MET A 77 13.46 17.01 -7.78
N ARG A 78 14.04 17.09 -8.98
CA ARG A 78 14.62 18.32 -9.51
C ARG A 78 14.05 18.66 -10.86
N LEU A 79 13.57 19.90 -11.01
CA LEU A 79 13.26 20.49 -12.31
C LEU A 79 14.49 21.19 -12.85
N SER A 80 14.81 20.98 -14.10
CA SER A 80 15.80 21.73 -14.86
C SER A 80 15.17 22.31 -16.09
N CYS A 81 15.27 23.63 -16.27
CA CYS A 81 14.80 24.33 -17.47
C CYS A 81 15.96 25.08 -18.14
N THR A 82 15.98 25.08 -19.47
CA THR A 82 17.00 25.81 -20.25
C THR A 82 16.44 26.27 -21.59
N THR A 83 16.94 27.39 -22.12
CA THR A 83 16.78 27.80 -23.49
C THR A 83 18.04 27.57 -24.34
N ASP A 84 19.00 26.78 -23.81
CA ASP A 84 20.32 26.56 -24.42
C ASP A 84 21.07 27.91 -24.67
N GLY A 85 20.87 28.88 -23.78
CA GLY A 85 21.47 30.21 -23.89
C GLY A 85 20.90 31.08 -25.02
N GLN A 86 19.81 30.66 -25.65
CA GLN A 86 19.18 31.42 -26.71
C GLN A 86 18.11 32.40 -26.16
N GLU A 87 18.03 33.57 -26.76
CA GLU A 87 16.92 34.48 -26.50
C GLU A 87 15.65 33.99 -27.23
N VAL A 88 14.54 33.91 -26.52
CA VAL A 88 13.25 33.44 -27.05
C VAL A 88 12.19 34.50 -26.82
N ALA A 89 11.32 34.68 -27.81
CA ALA A 89 10.16 35.56 -27.66
C ALA A 89 9.16 34.96 -26.66
N ALA A 90 8.64 35.78 -25.78
CA ALA A 90 7.60 35.34 -24.87
C ALA A 90 6.27 35.15 -25.62
N PRO A 91 5.45 34.16 -25.21
CA PRO A 91 4.07 34.08 -25.65
C PRO A 91 3.28 35.35 -25.29
N ALA A 92 2.23 35.63 -26.03
CA ALA A 92 1.36 36.73 -25.70
C ALA A 92 0.74 36.53 -24.29
N GLY A 93 0.89 37.56 -23.44
CA GLY A 93 0.37 37.53 -22.09
C GLY A 93 1.30 36.88 -21.05
N PHE A 94 2.51 36.50 -21.45
CA PHE A 94 3.50 36.00 -20.50
C PHE A 94 3.95 37.10 -19.51
N ASP A 95 3.85 36.84 -18.23
CA ASP A 95 4.14 37.81 -17.17
C ASP A 95 5.60 37.79 -16.67
N GLY A 96 6.43 36.95 -17.26
CA GLY A 96 7.83 36.80 -16.88
C GLY A 96 8.09 35.61 -15.96
N ASN A 97 7.07 34.85 -15.55
CA ASN A 97 7.20 33.74 -14.65
C ASN A 97 7.07 32.39 -15.37
N ILE A 98 7.75 31.39 -14.85
CA ILE A 98 7.57 29.99 -15.21
C ILE A 98 7.05 29.29 -13.97
N SER A 99 5.98 28.54 -14.12
CA SER A 99 5.39 27.76 -13.04
C SER A 99 5.47 26.26 -13.31
N LEU A 100 5.62 25.48 -12.25
CA LEU A 100 5.45 24.03 -12.27
C LEU A 100 4.25 23.67 -11.41
N SER A 101 3.35 22.91 -11.98
CA SER A 101 2.19 22.37 -11.27
C SER A 101 2.03 20.88 -11.53
N LEU A 102 1.43 20.17 -10.60
CA LEU A 102 0.96 18.80 -10.81
C LEU A 102 -0.42 18.87 -11.46
N SER A 103 -0.54 18.44 -12.71
CA SER A 103 -1.77 18.58 -13.49
C SER A 103 -2.63 17.31 -13.54
N ALA A 104 -2.01 16.12 -13.46
CA ALA A 104 -2.73 14.87 -13.57
C ALA A 104 -1.98 13.69 -12.95
N ILE A 105 -2.73 12.63 -12.66
CA ILE A 105 -2.21 11.29 -12.32
C ILE A 105 -2.84 10.32 -13.32
N ASN A 106 -2.02 9.54 -14.02
CA ASN A 106 -2.48 8.62 -15.06
C ASN A 106 -3.44 9.27 -16.05
N ASP A 107 -3.07 10.44 -16.57
CA ASP A 107 -3.87 11.26 -17.49
C ASP A 107 -5.23 11.72 -16.92
N THR A 108 -5.49 11.48 -15.66
CA THR A 108 -6.71 11.90 -14.97
C THR A 108 -6.40 13.11 -14.09
N ALA A 109 -7.14 14.20 -14.28
CA ALA A 109 -7.02 15.36 -13.42
C ALA A 109 -7.27 14.97 -11.96
N LEU A 110 -6.53 15.60 -11.04
CA LEU A 110 -6.76 15.42 -9.60
C LEU A 110 -8.19 15.81 -9.26
N ASP A 111 -8.83 15.11 -8.37
CA ASP A 111 -10.12 15.50 -7.86
C ASP A 111 -10.00 16.66 -6.84
N TRP A 112 -11.13 17.23 -6.46
CA TRP A 112 -11.19 18.35 -5.52
C TRP A 112 -10.81 17.97 -4.07
N THR A 113 -10.70 16.66 -3.76
CA THR A 113 -10.28 16.13 -2.46
C THR A 113 -8.77 15.82 -2.41
N GLY A 114 -8.06 15.90 -3.55
CA GLY A 114 -6.67 15.51 -3.68
C GLY A 114 -6.47 14.00 -3.75
N GLU A 115 -7.54 13.26 -4.01
CA GLU A 115 -7.52 11.81 -4.12
C GLU A 115 -7.53 11.40 -5.60
N ALA A 116 -6.55 10.58 -5.97
CA ALA A 116 -6.50 10.00 -7.31
C ALA A 116 -7.07 8.59 -7.31
N GLN A 117 -7.75 8.27 -8.39
CA GLN A 117 -8.23 6.92 -8.64
C GLN A 117 -7.07 5.97 -8.88
N THR A 118 -7.19 4.76 -8.34
CA THR A 118 -6.30 3.65 -8.62
C THR A 118 -7.05 2.56 -9.41
N ASN A 119 -6.39 1.45 -9.74
CA ASN A 119 -7.09 0.29 -10.30
C ASN A 119 -8.03 -0.39 -9.30
N ASN A 120 -7.94 -0.04 -8.03
CA ASN A 120 -8.76 -0.62 -6.96
C ASN A 120 -9.78 0.40 -6.48
N ASN A 121 -11.06 0.10 -6.65
CA ASN A 121 -12.13 1.03 -6.27
C ASN A 121 -12.12 1.41 -4.79
N GLY A 122 -11.66 0.51 -3.92
CA GLY A 122 -11.58 0.72 -2.47
C GLY A 122 -10.26 1.35 -1.99
N ILE A 123 -9.33 1.68 -2.90
CA ILE A 123 -8.04 2.27 -2.56
C ILE A 123 -7.83 3.54 -3.36
N LYS A 124 -7.49 4.63 -2.70
CA LYS A 124 -7.17 5.93 -3.29
C LYS A 124 -5.73 6.30 -3.04
N LEU A 125 -5.15 7.02 -3.98
CA LEU A 125 -3.82 7.61 -3.84
C LEU A 125 -3.96 9.07 -3.41
N LYS A 126 -3.31 9.43 -2.29
CA LYS A 126 -3.16 10.81 -1.82
C LYS A 126 -1.71 11.23 -1.93
N LEU A 127 -1.49 12.46 -2.37
CA LEU A 127 -0.16 13.05 -2.51
C LEU A 127 -0.03 14.26 -1.59
N TYR A 128 1.17 14.41 -1.04
CA TYR A 128 1.53 15.52 -0.17
C TYR A 128 2.87 16.09 -0.57
N ILE A 129 3.00 17.40 -0.49
CA ILE A 129 4.25 18.12 -0.69
C ILE A 129 4.68 18.80 0.61
N LYS A 130 5.96 18.74 0.94
CA LYS A 130 6.47 19.32 2.18
C LYS A 130 7.25 20.61 1.99
N ALA A 131 8.14 20.67 1.03
CA ALA A 131 8.98 21.84 0.85
C ALA A 131 9.49 21.95 -0.58
N VAL A 132 9.65 23.17 -1.00
CA VAL A 132 10.44 23.55 -2.18
C VAL A 132 11.63 24.34 -1.66
N SER A 133 12.84 23.78 -1.77
CA SER A 133 14.04 24.54 -1.47
C SER A 133 14.66 25.09 -2.75
N TYR A 134 15.07 26.33 -2.70
CA TYR A 134 15.83 26.98 -3.75
C TYR A 134 17.29 26.97 -3.33
N ASN A 135 18.13 26.32 -4.12
CA ASN A 135 19.57 26.38 -3.93
C ASN A 135 20.21 27.19 -5.06
N ASP A 136 19.67 28.38 -5.34
CA ASP A 136 20.29 29.19 -6.38
C ASP A 136 20.48 30.64 -5.91
N GLU A 137 21.68 30.89 -5.36
CA GLU A 137 22.14 32.26 -5.07
C GLU A 137 22.29 33.09 -6.35
N THR A 138 22.36 32.46 -7.53
CA THR A 138 22.55 33.17 -8.80
C THR A 138 21.28 33.86 -9.26
N LEU A 139 20.10 33.35 -8.93
CA LEU A 139 18.83 34.02 -9.24
C LEU A 139 18.64 35.34 -8.47
N ALA A 140 19.23 35.45 -7.29
CA ALA A 140 19.17 36.70 -6.51
C ALA A 140 19.95 37.85 -7.17
N ASN A 141 20.90 37.52 -8.05
CA ASN A 141 21.76 38.47 -8.75
C ASN A 141 21.41 38.66 -10.22
N SER A 142 20.35 38.02 -10.74
CA SER A 142 19.88 38.22 -12.12
C SER A 142 19.21 39.57 -12.25
N TYR A 143 19.36 40.23 -13.42
CA TYR A 143 18.69 41.51 -13.69
C TYR A 143 17.66 41.34 -14.81
N PRO A 144 16.40 41.76 -14.60
CA PRO A 144 15.81 42.07 -13.30
C PRO A 144 15.80 40.86 -12.37
N PRO A 145 15.92 41.06 -11.03
CA PRO A 145 15.93 39.97 -10.12
C PRO A 145 14.68 39.11 -10.33
N ALA A 146 14.88 37.82 -10.53
CA ALA A 146 13.78 36.90 -10.66
C ALA A 146 12.84 37.07 -9.46
N LYS A 147 11.55 37.21 -9.68
CA LYS A 147 10.56 37.13 -8.61
C LYS A 147 10.57 35.71 -8.12
N LEU A 148 11.34 35.45 -7.07
CA LEU A 148 11.24 34.19 -6.35
C LEU A 148 9.81 34.05 -5.88
N ALA A 149 9.16 32.99 -6.29
CA ALA A 149 7.83 32.69 -5.82
C ALA A 149 7.81 32.65 -4.30
N THR A 150 6.90 33.39 -3.74
CA THR A 150 6.84 33.64 -2.29
C THR A 150 6.26 32.49 -1.51
N ARG A 151 5.90 31.37 -2.14
CA ARG A 151 5.38 30.20 -1.42
C ARG A 151 6.54 29.35 -0.85
N LYS A 152 7.05 29.79 0.27
CA LYS A 152 7.91 28.97 1.11
C LYS A 152 7.01 28.01 1.91
N PHE A 153 6.81 26.81 1.47
CA PHE A 153 6.24 25.73 2.28
C PHE A 153 7.31 25.23 3.28
N LEU A 154 7.75 26.11 4.17
CA LEU A 154 8.78 25.79 5.14
C LEU A 154 8.21 24.85 6.21
N GLY A 155 8.36 23.54 5.97
CA GLY A 155 8.09 22.53 6.98
C GLY A 155 6.62 22.23 7.27
N VAL A 156 5.68 22.84 6.56
CA VAL A 156 4.25 22.52 6.65
C VAL A 156 3.89 21.60 5.48
N GLU A 157 3.21 20.53 5.79
CA GLU A 157 2.75 19.54 4.83
C GLU A 157 1.37 19.93 4.31
N TYR A 158 1.22 19.93 2.99
CA TYR A 158 -0.05 20.22 2.33
C TYR A 158 -0.47 19.07 1.40
N PRO A 159 -1.74 18.65 1.44
CA PRO A 159 -2.28 17.79 0.40
C PRO A 159 -2.32 18.55 -0.92
N ILE A 160 -1.99 17.87 -2.02
CA ILE A 160 -2.12 18.46 -3.35
C ILE A 160 -3.56 18.28 -3.80
N ILE A 161 -4.27 19.39 -3.97
CA ILE A 161 -5.71 19.42 -4.29
C ILE A 161 -5.91 20.15 -5.62
N ASN A 162 -6.66 19.55 -6.54
CA ASN A 162 -6.96 20.15 -7.84
C ASN A 162 -7.85 21.41 -7.71
N GLY A 163 -7.65 22.36 -8.61
CA GLY A 163 -8.51 23.56 -8.74
C GLY A 163 -8.28 24.64 -7.70
N LYS A 164 -7.25 24.50 -6.86
CA LYS A 164 -6.76 25.58 -6.00
C LYS A 164 -5.37 26.00 -6.48
N ASP A 165 -4.97 27.20 -6.12
CA ASP A 165 -3.59 27.71 -6.33
C ASP A 165 -2.51 26.77 -5.76
N ASP A 166 -2.91 25.76 -5.00
CA ASP A 166 -2.06 24.78 -4.34
C ASP A 166 -1.52 23.68 -5.27
N THR A 167 -2.02 23.61 -6.53
CA THR A 167 -1.43 22.72 -7.55
C THR A 167 -0.13 23.28 -8.11
N THR A 168 0.11 24.57 -7.98
CA THR A 168 1.38 25.18 -8.36
C THR A 168 2.43 24.87 -7.30
N LEU A 169 3.41 24.06 -7.67
CA LEU A 169 4.48 23.63 -6.77
C LEU A 169 5.51 24.73 -6.57
N PHE A 170 5.87 25.44 -7.63
CA PHE A 170 6.72 26.63 -7.55
C PHE A 170 6.65 27.46 -8.83
N GLU A 171 7.11 28.70 -8.73
CA GLU A 171 7.27 29.65 -9.82
C GLU A 171 8.68 30.23 -9.78
N PHE A 172 9.24 30.58 -10.93
CA PHE A 172 10.52 31.28 -11.04
C PHE A 172 10.52 32.23 -12.22
N GLY A 173 11.25 33.35 -12.11
CA GLY A 173 11.33 34.36 -13.14
C GLY A 173 12.39 34.02 -14.19
N ALA A 174 12.08 34.40 -15.46
CA ALA A 174 13.03 34.36 -16.54
C ALA A 174 13.82 35.70 -16.63
N GLN A 175 15.03 35.66 -17.12
CA GLN A 175 15.76 36.87 -17.47
C GLN A 175 15.09 37.54 -18.66
N TYR A 176 14.76 38.82 -18.54
CA TYR A 176 14.06 39.58 -19.56
C TYR A 176 14.97 40.66 -20.17
N ASN A 177 15.09 40.67 -21.49
CA ASN A 177 15.71 41.72 -22.24
C ASN A 177 14.63 42.71 -22.76
N ALA A 178 14.49 43.85 -22.10
CA ALA A 178 13.45 44.83 -22.39
C ALA A 178 13.58 45.42 -23.79
N ASP A 179 14.80 45.63 -24.27
CA ASP A 179 15.04 46.27 -25.59
C ASP A 179 14.60 45.38 -26.75
N LYS A 180 14.59 44.10 -26.58
CA LYS A 180 14.25 43.08 -27.58
C LYS A 180 12.92 42.39 -27.33
N SER A 181 12.33 42.59 -26.18
CA SER A 181 11.17 41.80 -25.72
C SER A 181 11.42 40.30 -25.75
N LEU A 182 12.61 39.89 -25.35
CA LEU A 182 13.08 38.50 -25.35
C LEU A 182 13.41 38.04 -23.95
N TYR A 183 13.25 36.74 -23.73
CA TYR A 183 13.61 36.07 -22.49
C TYR A 183 14.74 35.07 -22.73
N LYS A 184 15.56 34.82 -21.71
CA LYS A 184 16.69 33.94 -21.79
C LYS A 184 16.88 33.20 -20.48
N PHE A 185 17.28 31.94 -20.61
CA PHE A 185 17.88 31.14 -19.55
C PHE A 185 19.31 30.79 -19.98
N ASP A 186 20.29 31.43 -19.38
CA ASP A 186 21.71 31.25 -19.74
C ASP A 186 22.23 29.92 -19.31
N GLU A 187 21.75 29.43 -18.18
CA GLU A 187 22.21 28.21 -17.57
C GLU A 187 21.01 27.34 -17.20
N THR A 188 21.30 26.06 -16.96
CA THR A 188 20.30 25.15 -16.45
C THR A 188 20.02 25.49 -15.00
N HIS A 189 18.83 26.01 -14.74
CA HIS A 189 18.38 26.22 -13.38
C HIS A 189 17.84 24.90 -12.81
N ASN A 190 18.48 24.43 -11.75
CA ASN A 190 18.12 23.22 -11.05
C ASN A 190 17.34 23.59 -9.79
N TYR A 191 16.07 23.23 -9.76
CA TYR A 191 15.23 23.40 -8.59
C TYR A 191 15.00 22.05 -7.95
N ALA A 192 15.33 21.93 -6.66
CA ALA A 192 14.97 20.76 -5.89
C ALA A 192 13.55 20.96 -5.33
N ILE A 193 12.64 20.13 -5.75
CA ILE A 193 11.40 19.90 -5.00
C ILE A 193 11.76 18.90 -3.94
N GLU A 194 11.92 19.34 -2.71
CA GLU A 194 12.55 18.51 -1.69
C GLU A 194 11.72 17.35 -1.28
N SER A 195 10.61 17.10 -1.55
CA SER A 195 9.97 15.84 -1.17
C SER A 195 8.47 15.83 -1.37
N MET A 196 8.03 14.87 -2.11
CA MET A 196 6.65 14.42 -2.10
C MET A 196 6.56 13.10 -1.34
N ARG A 197 5.50 12.92 -0.59
CA ARG A 197 5.10 11.63 -0.02
C ARG A 197 3.75 11.21 -0.59
N ALA A 198 3.49 9.92 -0.53
CA ALA A 198 2.24 9.33 -1.00
C ALA A 198 1.63 8.44 0.06
N GLU A 199 0.31 8.39 0.08
CA GLU A 199 -0.46 7.46 0.89
C GLU A 199 -1.44 6.72 0.00
N LEU A 200 -1.52 5.40 0.17
CA LEU A 200 -2.67 4.63 -0.28
C LEU A 200 -3.65 4.55 0.89
N VAL A 201 -4.87 4.99 0.64
CA VAL A 201 -5.90 5.13 1.66
C VAL A 201 -7.09 4.24 1.29
N LYS A 202 -7.56 3.45 2.24
CA LYS A 202 -8.78 2.67 2.06
C LYS A 202 -9.97 3.62 2.02
N LEU A 203 -10.79 3.50 0.97
CA LEU A 203 -12.02 4.26 0.81
C LEU A 203 -13.02 3.46 -0.02
N GLY A 204 -13.90 2.73 0.67
CA GLY A 204 -14.91 1.89 0.05
C GLY A 204 -14.52 0.42 -0.06
N TRP A 205 -15.12 -0.28 -1.01
CA TRP A 205 -14.98 -1.73 -1.18
C TRP A 205 -13.67 -2.09 -1.87
N ILE A 206 -12.82 -2.89 -1.20
CA ILE A 206 -11.54 -3.36 -1.73
C ILE A 206 -11.78 -4.50 -2.72
N ASP A 207 -11.21 -4.36 -3.91
CA ASP A 207 -11.12 -5.44 -4.88
C ASP A 207 -9.82 -6.24 -4.65
N TYR A 208 -9.97 -7.50 -4.25
CA TYR A 208 -8.85 -8.44 -4.08
C TYR A 208 -8.48 -9.14 -5.39
N SER A 209 -8.73 -8.48 -6.51
CA SER A 209 -8.33 -8.99 -7.83
C SER A 209 -6.81 -9.12 -7.96
N ALA A 210 -6.40 -9.89 -8.95
CA ALA A 210 -4.99 -10.09 -9.24
C ALA A 210 -4.31 -8.88 -9.89
N LEU A 211 -5.00 -7.73 -10.00
CA LEU A 211 -4.46 -6.51 -10.61
C LEU A 211 -3.71 -5.67 -9.57
N PRO A 212 -2.61 -5.02 -9.96
CA PRO A 212 -1.93 -4.08 -9.08
C PRO A 212 -2.79 -2.83 -8.86
N VAL A 213 -2.75 -2.29 -7.65
CA VAL A 213 -3.40 -1.02 -7.30
C VAL A 213 -2.88 0.12 -8.17
N ILE A 214 -1.57 0.17 -8.37
CA ILE A 214 -0.89 1.10 -9.27
C ILE A 214 -0.65 0.38 -10.61
N PRO A 215 -1.33 0.76 -11.69
CA PRO A 215 -1.26 0.06 -12.97
C PRO A 215 0.09 0.24 -13.66
N ALA A 216 0.33 -0.60 -14.67
CA ALA A 216 1.47 -0.40 -15.56
C ALA A 216 1.30 0.91 -16.35
N GLY A 217 2.39 1.67 -16.46
CA GLY A 217 2.36 3.00 -17.10
C GLY A 217 1.84 4.13 -16.21
N ALA A 218 1.55 3.86 -14.92
CA ALA A 218 1.18 4.90 -13.99
C ALA A 218 2.25 5.99 -13.88
N HIS A 219 1.84 7.24 -13.94
CA HIS A 219 2.72 8.41 -13.92
C HIS A 219 2.03 9.61 -13.28
N LEU A 220 2.85 10.57 -12.86
CA LEU A 220 2.41 11.91 -12.51
C LEU A 220 2.71 12.83 -13.71
N THR A 221 1.74 13.64 -14.11
CA THR A 221 1.92 14.61 -15.17
C THR A 221 2.13 15.99 -14.56
N PHE A 222 3.32 16.54 -14.74
CA PHE A 222 3.65 17.89 -14.34
C PHE A 222 3.47 18.82 -15.53
N THR A 223 2.86 19.95 -15.28
CA THR A 223 2.73 21.03 -16.28
C THR A 223 3.73 22.13 -15.95
N VAL A 224 4.54 22.49 -16.94
CA VAL A 224 5.39 23.67 -16.91
C VAL A 224 4.73 24.72 -17.79
N ASP A 225 4.32 25.82 -17.18
CA ASP A 225 3.76 26.98 -17.88
C ASP A 225 4.80 28.09 -17.95
N GLY A 226 4.86 28.79 -19.04
CA GLY A 226 5.82 29.89 -19.24
C GLY A 226 6.15 30.20 -20.69
N MET A 227 7.45 30.43 -20.97
CA MET A 227 7.96 31.05 -22.19
C MET A 227 7.57 30.40 -23.50
N SER A 228 7.35 29.14 -23.58
CA SER A 228 6.96 28.39 -24.79
C SER A 228 5.53 27.87 -24.75
N GLY A 229 4.70 28.35 -23.84
CA GLY A 229 3.40 27.81 -23.54
C GLY A 229 3.46 26.67 -22.53
N LEU A 230 2.45 25.80 -22.53
CA LEU A 230 2.36 24.68 -21.66
C LEU A 230 3.25 23.54 -22.16
N ALA A 231 4.09 23.00 -21.30
CA ALA A 231 4.83 21.76 -21.53
C ALA A 231 4.49 20.75 -20.42
N THR A 232 4.32 19.50 -20.79
CA THR A 232 4.07 18.43 -19.83
C THR A 232 5.29 17.54 -19.66
N VAL A 233 5.51 17.07 -18.44
CA VAL A 233 6.57 16.11 -18.10
C VAL A 233 5.96 15.00 -17.30
N ASP A 234 6.07 13.77 -17.79
CA ASP A 234 5.55 12.59 -17.12
C ASP A 234 6.63 11.95 -16.24
N VAL A 235 6.26 11.68 -14.99
CA VAL A 235 7.12 11.02 -14.01
C VAL A 235 6.55 9.65 -13.70
N PRO A 236 7.20 8.55 -14.13
CA PRO A 236 6.69 7.21 -13.91
C PRO A 236 6.67 6.84 -12.43
N LEU A 237 5.57 6.23 -12.00
CA LEU A 237 5.38 5.75 -10.62
C LEU A 237 5.83 4.30 -10.41
N GLY A 238 6.01 3.54 -11.50
CA GLY A 238 6.14 2.10 -11.45
C GLY A 238 4.79 1.41 -11.25
N SER A 239 4.76 0.11 -11.53
CA SER A 239 3.58 -0.73 -11.32
C SER A 239 3.77 -1.54 -10.05
N GLY A 240 2.74 -1.68 -9.25
CA GLY A 240 2.85 -2.50 -8.05
C GLY A 240 1.68 -2.33 -7.09
N VAL A 241 1.93 -2.76 -5.89
CA VAL A 241 0.99 -2.83 -4.76
C VAL A 241 -0.20 -3.72 -5.06
N TYR A 242 -0.18 -4.91 -4.49
CA TYR A 242 -1.28 -5.86 -4.58
C TYR A 242 -1.99 -5.95 -3.25
N MET A 243 -3.30 -6.09 -3.27
CA MET A 243 -4.12 -6.28 -2.09
C MET A 243 -4.47 -7.74 -1.91
N ALA A 244 -4.50 -8.19 -0.65
CA ALA A 244 -4.99 -9.49 -0.26
C ALA A 244 -5.93 -9.37 0.92
N ALA A 245 -6.93 -10.25 0.97
CA ALA A 245 -7.72 -10.41 2.18
C ALA A 245 -6.82 -10.97 3.29
N PRO A 246 -6.99 -10.55 4.54
CA PRO A 246 -6.30 -11.15 5.65
C PRO A 246 -6.61 -12.64 5.73
N SER A 247 -5.66 -13.43 6.18
CA SER A 247 -5.86 -14.86 6.43
C SER A 247 -5.16 -15.25 7.70
N CYS A 248 -5.78 -16.15 8.46
CA CYS A 248 -5.18 -16.74 9.65
C CYS A 248 -5.23 -18.27 9.55
N SER A 249 -4.18 -18.93 9.99
CA SER A 249 -4.09 -20.39 10.03
C SER A 249 -3.55 -20.87 11.37
N LEU A 250 -4.00 -22.02 11.83
CA LEU A 250 -3.43 -22.67 13.00
C LEU A 250 -1.99 -23.14 12.70
N ASP A 251 -1.08 -22.91 13.65
CA ASP A 251 0.35 -23.24 13.47
C ASP A 251 0.62 -24.74 13.52
N SER A 252 -0.27 -25.49 14.16
CA SER A 252 -0.13 -26.95 14.32
C SER A 252 -1.44 -27.66 13.99
N ALA A 253 -1.35 -28.72 13.20
CA ALA A 253 -2.48 -29.59 12.89
C ALA A 253 -2.90 -30.44 14.11
N HIS A 254 -1.99 -30.68 15.04
CA HIS A 254 -2.22 -31.52 16.24
C HIS A 254 -1.45 -30.95 17.43
N GLN A 255 -2.13 -30.91 18.57
CA GLN A 255 -1.53 -30.55 19.85
C GLN A 255 -2.02 -31.51 20.94
N THR A 256 -1.13 -31.99 21.80
CA THR A 256 -1.48 -32.79 22.94
C THR A 256 -1.30 -32.01 24.24
N VAL A 257 -2.31 -32.05 25.10
CA VAL A 257 -2.31 -31.38 26.40
C VAL A 257 -2.40 -32.47 27.47
N GLU A 258 -1.35 -32.59 28.26
CA GLU A 258 -1.29 -33.56 29.37
C GLU A 258 -1.96 -32.99 30.62
N LEU A 259 -3.09 -33.59 31.04
CA LEU A 259 -3.91 -33.10 32.15
C LEU A 259 -3.47 -33.69 33.53
N GLY A 260 -2.45 -34.53 33.53
CA GLY A 260 -1.94 -35.15 34.74
C GLY A 260 -2.84 -36.28 35.30
N ASN A 261 -2.72 -36.53 36.59
CA ASN A 261 -3.47 -37.59 37.28
C ASN A 261 -4.72 -37.03 37.96
N PHE A 262 -5.83 -37.75 37.82
CA PHE A 262 -7.08 -37.44 38.50
C PHE A 262 -7.46 -38.58 39.44
N ASN A 263 -7.71 -38.24 40.71
CA ASN A 263 -8.13 -39.22 41.71
C ASN A 263 -9.67 -39.32 41.71
N LYS A 264 -10.16 -40.49 41.28
CA LYS A 264 -11.59 -40.83 41.30
C LYS A 264 -12.17 -40.71 42.71
N ARG A 265 -13.34 -40.09 42.83
CA ARG A 265 -14.13 -40.07 44.07
C ARG A 265 -15.34 -40.98 43.94
N SER A 266 -15.59 -41.77 45.00
CA SER A 266 -16.71 -42.71 45.05
C SER A 266 -17.95 -42.12 45.72
N SER A 267 -17.84 -40.92 46.32
CA SER A 267 -18.93 -40.24 47.01
C SER A 267 -18.74 -38.72 46.96
N GLY A 268 -19.81 -37.97 47.23
CA GLY A 268 -19.83 -36.53 47.25
C GLY A 268 -20.73 -35.95 46.17
N ALA A 269 -20.81 -34.63 46.11
CA ALA A 269 -21.56 -33.95 45.07
C ALA A 269 -20.77 -33.98 43.74
N PHE A 270 -21.44 -34.20 42.62
CA PHE A 270 -20.86 -34.15 41.27
C PHE A 270 -21.49 -32.97 40.50
N PRO A 271 -20.77 -32.35 39.55
CA PRO A 271 -19.43 -32.75 39.05
C PRO A 271 -18.28 -32.41 40.02
N GLN A 272 -17.18 -33.16 39.91
CA GLN A 272 -15.92 -32.93 40.62
C GLN A 272 -14.84 -32.61 39.57
N GLU A 273 -14.17 -31.50 39.71
CA GLU A 273 -13.15 -31.02 38.76
C GLU A 273 -11.74 -31.30 39.29
N GLY A 274 -10.84 -31.70 38.41
CA GLY A 274 -9.41 -31.84 38.65
C GLY A 274 -8.67 -30.49 38.53
N ALA A 275 -7.36 -30.57 38.63
CA ALA A 275 -6.53 -29.37 38.38
C ALA A 275 -6.68 -28.90 36.92
N GLN A 276 -6.76 -27.63 36.76
CA GLN A 276 -6.77 -26.98 35.42
C GLN A 276 -5.35 -26.89 34.89
N THR A 277 -5.14 -27.32 33.66
CA THR A 277 -3.86 -27.21 32.93
C THR A 277 -3.99 -26.17 31.83
N GLN A 278 -3.15 -25.15 31.88
CA GLN A 278 -3.09 -24.12 30.85
C GLN A 278 -2.37 -24.60 29.60
N PHE A 279 -2.87 -24.23 28.45
CA PHE A 279 -2.22 -24.45 27.15
C PHE A 279 -2.48 -23.28 26.19
N GLY A 280 -1.61 -23.14 25.18
CA GLY A 280 -1.76 -22.11 24.13
C GLY A 280 -2.05 -22.75 22.79
N ILE A 281 -2.92 -22.14 22.01
CA ILE A 281 -3.14 -22.48 20.61
C ILE A 281 -2.46 -21.39 19.76
N GLY A 282 -1.38 -21.77 19.08
CA GLY A 282 -0.65 -20.91 18.16
C GLY A 282 -1.39 -20.78 16.83
N PHE A 283 -1.40 -19.57 16.31
CA PHE A 283 -1.91 -19.28 14.96
C PHE A 283 -1.15 -18.10 14.35
N THR A 284 -1.02 -18.10 13.02
CA THR A 284 -0.30 -17.07 12.27
C THR A 284 -1.26 -16.37 11.33
N CYS A 285 -1.29 -15.03 11.39
CA CYS A 285 -2.08 -14.19 10.50
C CYS A 285 -1.20 -13.47 9.48
N SER A 286 -1.67 -13.34 8.22
CA SER A 286 -0.97 -12.64 7.13
C SER A 286 -0.92 -11.12 7.34
N SER A 287 -1.85 -10.57 8.15
CA SER A 287 -1.94 -9.15 8.50
C SER A 287 -2.60 -8.98 9.86
N TYR A 288 -2.66 -7.73 10.31
CA TYR A 288 -3.56 -7.36 11.42
C TYR A 288 -5.01 -7.74 11.05
N THR A 289 -5.66 -8.44 11.96
CA THR A 289 -7.03 -8.94 11.78
C THR A 289 -7.86 -8.52 12.99
N ASN A 290 -8.96 -7.83 12.77
CA ASN A 290 -9.76 -7.23 13.85
C ASN A 290 -10.48 -8.28 14.70
N ASN A 291 -10.99 -9.31 14.07
CA ASN A 291 -11.79 -10.34 14.72
C ASN A 291 -11.29 -11.72 14.37
N VAL A 292 -10.77 -12.42 15.37
CA VAL A 292 -10.44 -13.82 15.31
C VAL A 292 -11.31 -14.57 16.31
N GLU A 293 -11.89 -15.65 15.87
CA GLU A 293 -12.75 -16.52 16.68
C GLU A 293 -12.32 -17.96 16.54
N PHE A 294 -12.36 -18.71 17.64
CA PHE A 294 -12.20 -20.15 17.63
C PHE A 294 -13.52 -20.84 17.91
N THR A 295 -13.77 -21.93 17.20
CA THR A 295 -14.86 -22.85 17.50
C THR A 295 -14.26 -24.20 17.86
N PHE A 296 -14.66 -24.75 18.99
CA PHE A 296 -14.28 -26.08 19.45
C PHE A 296 -15.43 -27.05 19.23
N ASP A 297 -15.15 -28.15 18.58
CA ASP A 297 -16.10 -29.24 18.41
C ASP A 297 -15.54 -30.52 19.02
N ASP A 298 -16.36 -31.30 19.72
CA ASP A 298 -15.95 -32.63 20.21
C ASP A 298 -15.75 -33.55 19.00
N ALA A 299 -14.51 -34.01 18.79
CA ALA A 299 -14.18 -34.87 17.66
C ALA A 299 -14.90 -36.23 17.71
N ASN A 300 -15.41 -36.62 18.88
CA ASN A 300 -16.06 -37.90 19.16
C ASN A 300 -17.59 -37.78 19.34
N SER A 301 -18.14 -36.55 19.20
CA SER A 301 -19.58 -36.32 19.39
C SER A 301 -20.06 -35.24 18.45
N ILE A 302 -21.23 -35.45 17.83
CA ILE A 302 -21.92 -34.49 17.02
C ILE A 302 -22.79 -33.52 17.84
N LEU A 303 -22.85 -33.71 19.17
CA LEU A 303 -23.69 -32.89 20.05
C LEU A 303 -23.04 -31.50 20.24
N LYS A 304 -23.70 -30.47 19.82
CA LYS A 304 -23.37 -29.06 20.08
C LYS A 304 -24.02 -28.59 21.37
N GLY A 305 -23.45 -27.54 21.97
CA GLY A 305 -24.00 -26.95 23.19
C GLY A 305 -23.52 -27.63 24.49
N SER A 306 -22.65 -28.63 24.44
CA SER A 306 -22.00 -29.20 25.61
C SER A 306 -20.79 -28.38 26.01
N ASP A 307 -20.57 -28.20 27.30
CA ASP A 307 -19.35 -27.66 27.92
C ASP A 307 -18.31 -28.74 28.23
N LYS A 308 -18.54 -29.97 27.75
CA LYS A 308 -17.70 -31.15 28.04
C LYS A 308 -17.41 -31.95 26.79
N LEU A 309 -16.15 -32.32 26.64
CA LEU A 309 -15.66 -33.30 25.67
C LEU A 309 -15.86 -34.72 26.19
N VAL A 310 -16.28 -35.61 25.32
CA VAL A 310 -16.44 -37.04 25.63
C VAL A 310 -15.09 -37.66 25.84
N ALA A 311 -14.90 -38.27 27.01
CA ALA A 311 -13.71 -39.02 27.33
C ALA A 311 -13.80 -40.46 26.82
N HIS A 312 -12.66 -40.99 26.37
CA HIS A 312 -12.48 -42.38 25.95
C HIS A 312 -11.31 -43.04 26.69
N SER A 313 -11.40 -44.32 26.90
CA SER A 313 -10.26 -45.13 27.37
C SER A 313 -9.17 -45.16 26.32
N GLU A 314 -7.94 -44.78 26.66
CA GLU A 314 -6.80 -44.85 25.76
C GLU A 314 -6.51 -46.30 25.32
N ALA A 315 -6.71 -47.26 26.23
CA ALA A 315 -6.35 -48.66 25.99
C ALA A 315 -7.24 -49.36 24.94
N ASN A 316 -8.52 -48.99 24.84
CA ASN A 316 -9.47 -49.69 23.96
C ASN A 316 -10.33 -48.75 23.10
N GLY A 317 -10.16 -47.43 23.23
CA GLY A 317 -10.92 -46.43 22.48
C GLY A 317 -12.40 -46.34 22.85
N LYS A 318 -12.88 -47.03 23.87
CA LYS A 318 -14.28 -47.03 24.27
C LYS A 318 -14.66 -45.74 24.97
N LYS A 319 -15.87 -45.25 24.69
CA LYS A 319 -16.47 -44.11 25.39
C LYS A 319 -16.61 -44.43 26.88
N LEU A 320 -16.28 -43.45 27.71
CA LEU A 320 -16.44 -43.48 29.14
C LEU A 320 -17.70 -42.75 29.59
N SER A 321 -18.36 -43.25 30.61
CA SER A 321 -19.45 -42.58 31.32
C SER A 321 -18.94 -42.14 32.69
N GLY A 322 -19.50 -41.06 33.24
CA GLY A 322 -19.11 -40.56 34.56
C GLY A 322 -17.83 -39.74 34.63
N ILE A 323 -17.18 -39.52 33.48
CA ILE A 323 -15.98 -38.67 33.34
C ILE A 323 -15.96 -37.99 32.00
N ALA A 324 -15.41 -36.75 31.94
CA ALA A 324 -15.32 -35.92 30.76
C ALA A 324 -14.08 -34.99 30.86
N VAL A 325 -13.82 -34.19 29.83
CA VAL A 325 -12.86 -33.10 29.88
C VAL A 325 -13.59 -31.82 29.59
N SER A 326 -13.43 -30.78 30.42
CA SER A 326 -13.92 -29.44 30.17
C SER A 326 -12.78 -28.54 29.70
N LEU A 327 -13.11 -27.60 28.79
CA LEU A 327 -12.24 -26.54 28.37
C LEU A 327 -12.75 -25.20 28.92
N TYR A 328 -11.81 -24.32 29.23
CA TYR A 328 -12.08 -22.97 29.72
C TYR A 328 -11.27 -21.95 28.94
N ASP A 329 -11.81 -20.76 28.76
CA ASP A 329 -11.09 -19.62 28.22
C ASP A 329 -10.03 -19.10 29.22
N ALA A 330 -9.26 -18.10 28.84
CA ALA A 330 -8.24 -17.50 29.69
C ALA A 330 -8.81 -16.84 30.96
N GLN A 331 -10.11 -16.52 30.97
CA GLN A 331 -10.83 -15.94 32.09
C GLN A 331 -11.48 -16.99 33.00
N GLY A 332 -11.40 -18.26 32.63
CA GLY A 332 -11.98 -19.37 33.38
C GLY A 332 -13.47 -19.64 33.06
N ASN A 333 -14.02 -19.07 32.00
CA ASN A 333 -15.36 -19.38 31.55
C ASN A 333 -15.39 -20.71 30.77
N PRO A 334 -16.41 -21.54 30.93
CA PRO A 334 -16.53 -22.79 30.18
C PRO A 334 -16.63 -22.53 28.67
N VAL A 335 -15.87 -23.26 27.88
CA VAL A 335 -15.97 -23.28 26.43
C VAL A 335 -17.09 -24.24 26.04
N VAL A 336 -18.11 -23.70 25.37
CA VAL A 336 -19.25 -24.50 24.89
C VAL A 336 -18.95 -24.98 23.46
N MET A 337 -19.05 -26.29 23.24
CA MET A 337 -18.76 -26.91 21.95
C MET A 337 -19.73 -26.41 20.86
N GLY A 338 -19.17 -26.09 19.69
CA GLY A 338 -19.93 -25.56 18.56
C GLY A 338 -20.29 -24.08 18.66
N THR A 339 -19.81 -23.38 19.70
CA THR A 339 -19.98 -21.93 19.82
C THR A 339 -18.67 -21.20 19.54
N LYS A 340 -18.76 -20.03 18.95
CA LYS A 340 -17.63 -19.18 18.66
C LYS A 340 -17.08 -18.56 19.95
N GLN A 341 -15.79 -18.68 20.16
CA GLN A 341 -15.04 -18.06 21.24
C GLN A 341 -14.28 -16.88 20.66
N HIS A 342 -14.64 -15.68 21.06
CA HIS A 342 -14.00 -14.45 20.55
C HIS A 342 -12.60 -14.28 21.17
N ILE A 343 -11.59 -14.26 20.32
CA ILE A 343 -10.18 -14.04 20.70
C ILE A 343 -9.84 -12.53 20.72
N GLY A 344 -10.49 -11.78 19.86
CA GLY A 344 -10.21 -10.36 19.63
C GLY A 344 -9.33 -10.12 18.40
N SER A 345 -8.59 -9.03 18.41
CA SER A 345 -7.68 -8.71 17.33
C SER A 345 -6.39 -9.53 17.39
N ALA A 346 -5.86 -9.86 16.21
CA ALA A 346 -4.57 -10.52 16.04
C ALA A 346 -3.59 -9.62 15.27
N GLN A 347 -2.32 -9.69 15.62
CA GLN A 347 -1.25 -8.99 14.89
C GLN A 347 -0.80 -9.81 13.68
N GLN A 348 -0.17 -9.15 12.72
CA GLN A 348 0.55 -9.85 11.66
C GLN A 348 1.64 -10.74 12.26
N GLY A 349 1.74 -11.97 11.76
CA GLY A 349 2.68 -12.98 12.24
C GLY A 349 2.06 -13.87 13.31
N ALA A 350 2.90 -14.42 14.19
CA ALA A 350 2.51 -15.40 15.17
C ALA A 350 1.73 -14.81 16.35
N ASN A 351 0.63 -15.46 16.69
CA ASN A 351 -0.25 -15.14 17.82
C ASN A 351 -0.51 -16.39 18.65
N THR A 352 -0.97 -16.23 19.89
CA THR A 352 -1.32 -17.35 20.77
C THR A 352 -2.57 -17.03 21.57
N ALA A 353 -3.56 -17.92 21.51
CA ALA A 353 -4.74 -17.89 22.36
C ALA A 353 -4.59 -18.90 23.50
N TYR A 354 -4.79 -18.45 24.74
CA TYR A 354 -4.62 -19.30 25.92
C TYR A 354 -5.95 -19.84 26.39
N TYR A 355 -5.92 -21.14 26.74
CA TYR A 355 -7.04 -21.90 27.28
C TYR A 355 -6.59 -22.75 28.45
N GLN A 356 -7.56 -23.32 29.17
CA GLN A 356 -7.32 -24.26 30.23
C GLN A 356 -8.17 -25.52 30.00
N ALA A 357 -7.69 -26.66 30.45
CA ALA A 357 -8.44 -27.92 30.39
C ALA A 357 -8.38 -28.64 31.71
N ALA A 358 -9.47 -29.30 32.09
CA ALA A 358 -9.52 -30.10 33.31
C ALA A 358 -10.30 -31.41 33.10
N ILE A 359 -9.91 -32.44 33.82
CA ILE A 359 -10.69 -33.65 33.92
C ILE A 359 -11.85 -33.39 34.87
N VAL A 360 -13.06 -33.77 34.47
CA VAL A 360 -14.30 -33.55 35.23
C VAL A 360 -14.98 -34.90 35.44
N GLN A 361 -15.06 -35.36 36.69
CA GLN A 361 -15.87 -36.54 37.06
C GLN A 361 -17.33 -36.07 37.22
N THR A 362 -18.23 -36.65 36.44
CA THR A 362 -19.64 -36.26 36.39
C THR A 362 -20.57 -37.20 37.18
N ALA A 363 -20.05 -38.36 37.62
CA ALA A 363 -20.78 -39.32 38.44
C ALA A 363 -19.84 -40.11 39.34
N ALA A 364 -20.36 -40.73 40.41
CA ALA A 364 -19.59 -41.56 41.34
C ALA A 364 -18.92 -42.77 40.68
N GLU A 365 -19.61 -43.35 39.70
CA GLU A 365 -19.09 -44.46 38.91
C GLU A 365 -18.54 -43.99 37.60
N ILE A 366 -17.31 -44.43 37.27
CA ILE A 366 -16.73 -44.25 35.93
C ILE A 366 -16.70 -45.62 35.28
N SER A 367 -17.35 -45.75 34.15
CA SER A 367 -17.51 -47.03 33.46
C SER A 367 -17.29 -46.90 31.96
N ASP A 368 -16.86 -48.01 31.36
CA ASP A 368 -16.98 -48.22 29.90
C ASP A 368 -17.99 -49.36 29.66
N SER A 369 -18.24 -49.67 28.38
CA SER A 369 -19.18 -50.75 28.00
C SER A 369 -18.75 -52.13 28.47
N SER A 370 -17.56 -52.30 29.06
CA SER A 370 -16.97 -53.59 29.51
C SER A 370 -16.67 -53.66 31.02
N SER A 371 -16.64 -52.52 31.71
CA SER A 371 -16.25 -52.44 33.13
C SER A 371 -17.06 -51.37 33.84
N ALA A 372 -17.68 -51.71 34.95
CA ALA A 372 -18.38 -50.81 35.85
C ALA A 372 -17.45 -49.93 36.70
N ASN A 373 -16.17 -50.27 36.79
CA ASN A 373 -15.15 -49.54 37.57
C ASN A 373 -13.90 -49.31 36.70
N PHE A 374 -13.97 -48.29 35.86
CA PHE A 374 -12.82 -47.94 35.02
C PHE A 374 -11.72 -47.29 35.85
N ALA A 375 -10.48 -47.76 35.64
CA ALA A 375 -9.24 -47.13 36.08
C ALA A 375 -8.24 -47.25 34.94
N GLY A 376 -7.67 -46.15 34.51
CA GLY A 376 -6.70 -46.14 33.40
C GLY A 376 -6.56 -44.79 32.76
N LYS A 377 -5.79 -44.73 31.70
CA LYS A 377 -5.58 -43.51 30.93
C LYS A 377 -6.83 -43.19 30.09
N ILE A 378 -7.13 -41.89 30.03
CA ILE A 378 -8.24 -41.36 29.25
C ILE A 378 -7.74 -40.38 28.18
N THR A 379 -8.46 -40.29 27.09
CA THR A 379 -8.25 -39.28 26.04
C THR A 379 -9.58 -38.57 25.72
N ALA A 380 -9.49 -37.27 25.42
CA ALA A 380 -10.58 -36.53 24.82
C ALA A 380 -10.00 -35.73 23.64
N LYS A 381 -10.80 -35.51 22.63
CA LYS A 381 -10.34 -34.82 21.41
C LYS A 381 -11.29 -33.72 21.05
N ALA A 382 -10.74 -32.53 20.77
CA ALA A 382 -11.48 -31.43 20.20
C ALA A 382 -10.89 -31.08 18.82
N ASN A 383 -11.75 -30.77 17.88
CA ASN A 383 -11.38 -30.08 16.65
C ASN A 383 -11.49 -28.57 16.89
N VAL A 384 -10.50 -27.83 16.44
CA VAL A 384 -10.47 -26.36 16.53
C VAL A 384 -10.59 -25.80 15.13
N THR A 385 -11.54 -24.91 14.94
CA THR A 385 -11.70 -24.15 13.69
C THR A 385 -11.44 -22.69 13.99
N ILE A 386 -10.55 -22.06 13.22
CA ILE A 386 -10.31 -20.63 13.25
C ILE A 386 -11.21 -19.93 12.23
N THR A 387 -11.89 -18.87 12.66
CA THR A 387 -12.66 -17.96 11.82
C THR A 387 -12.14 -16.55 12.04
N TYR A 388 -12.06 -15.77 10.99
CA TYR A 388 -11.55 -14.39 11.03
C TYR A 388 -12.30 -13.52 10.02
N TYR A 389 -12.44 -12.23 10.33
CA TYR A 389 -13.10 -11.23 9.48
C TYR A 389 -12.77 -9.79 9.93
#